data_481de5ba92b8c023d3df84faaf1811bb
#
_entry.id   481de5ba92b8c023d3df84faaf1811bb
#
_cell.length_a   1.000
_cell.length_b   1.000
_cell.length_c   1.000
_cell.angle_alpha   90.00
_cell.angle_beta   90.00
_cell.angle_gamma   90.00
#
_symmetry.space_group_name_H-M   'P 1'
#
loop_
_entity.id
_entity.type
_entity.pdbx_description
1 polymer ?
#
loop_
_entity_poly.entity_id
_entity_poly.type
_entity_poly.pdbx_seq_one_letter_code
_entity_poly.pdbx_strand_id
1 'polypeptide(L)'
;MSLGIPYMGSKRKIASEILNVISQRHENISNFYDLFGGGASVSLNALKNYKFKVHYNELNSHIFSLIQYLKNNKNFDEKFYKWIDRKTFFEQVNKTNEDADWFSGFAMSCWSFGNNQKSYLYGENIEEDKFHAH
;
A
#
# COMPACT_ATOMS: atom_id res chain seq x y z
N MET A 1 10.07 7.37 11.53
CA MET A 1 9.17 7.51 10.38
C MET A 1 8.56 6.16 10.02
N SER A 2 7.25 6.11 9.85
CA SER A 2 6.56 4.89 9.42
C SER A 2 6.69 4.72 7.90
N LEU A 3 7.08 3.53 7.46
CA LEU A 3 7.22 3.16 6.06
C LEU A 3 6.04 2.29 5.61
N GLY A 4 5.69 2.37 4.34
CA GLY A 4 4.60 1.61 3.74
C GLY A 4 3.40 2.48 3.37
N ILE A 5 2.49 1.92 2.57
CA ILE A 5 1.25 2.57 2.18
C ILE A 5 0.15 2.32 3.23
N PRO A 6 -0.92 3.15 3.25
CA PRO A 6 -2.08 2.89 4.10
C PRO A 6 -2.67 1.51 3.81
N TYR A 7 -2.84 0.70 4.85
CA TYR A 7 -3.27 -0.69 4.72
C TYR A 7 -3.89 -1.18 6.02
N MET A 8 -5.08 -1.77 5.96
CA MET A 8 -5.72 -2.35 7.13
C MET A 8 -4.89 -3.53 7.66
N GLY A 9 -4.61 -3.55 8.95
CA GLY A 9 -3.73 -4.56 9.54
C GLY A 9 -2.24 -4.34 9.27
N SER A 10 -1.85 -3.13 8.88
CA SER A 10 -0.45 -2.76 8.64
C SER A 10 0.43 -3.04 9.85
N LYS A 11 1.65 -3.51 9.60
CA LYS A 11 2.68 -3.75 10.61
C LYS A 11 3.61 -2.53 10.81
N ARG A 12 3.16 -1.33 10.40
CA ARG A 12 3.98 -0.09 10.45
C ARG A 12 4.57 0.19 11.82
N LYS A 13 3.79 -0.07 12.89
CA LYS A 13 4.19 0.22 14.27
C LYS A 13 5.15 -0.81 14.85
N ILE A 14 5.16 -2.03 14.33
CA ILE A 14 5.93 -3.14 14.89
C ILE A 14 6.98 -3.72 13.93
N ALA A 15 7.10 -3.15 12.73
CA ALA A 15 8.01 -3.67 11.70
C ALA A 15 9.47 -3.74 12.19
N SER A 16 9.94 -2.70 12.86
CA SER A 16 11.31 -2.68 13.42
C SER A 16 11.53 -3.75 14.48
N GLU A 17 10.54 -3.98 15.35
CA GLU A 17 10.62 -5.02 16.38
C GLU A 17 10.64 -6.42 15.78
N ILE A 18 9.81 -6.67 14.76
CA ILE A 18 9.80 -7.96 14.02
C ILE A 18 11.19 -8.23 13.46
N LEU A 19 11.78 -7.27 12.78
CA LEU A 19 13.09 -7.43 12.14
C LEU A 19 14.22 -7.59 13.18
N ASN A 20 14.13 -6.88 14.30
CA ASN A 20 15.09 -7.06 15.40
C ASN A 20 15.07 -8.49 15.94
N VAL A 21 13.88 -9.06 16.18
CA VAL A 21 13.75 -10.44 16.67
C VAL A 21 14.34 -11.43 15.66
N ILE A 22 14.04 -11.25 14.37
CA ILE A 22 14.57 -12.11 13.30
C ILE A 22 16.09 -12.03 13.25
N SER A 23 16.67 -10.83 13.25
CA SER A 23 18.10 -10.64 13.15
C SER A 23 18.88 -11.12 14.37
N GLN A 24 18.27 -11.10 15.55
CA GLN A 24 18.87 -11.65 16.77
C GLN A 24 18.92 -13.17 16.79
N ARG A 25 17.96 -13.82 16.14
CA ARG A 25 17.83 -15.29 16.13
C ARG A 25 18.56 -15.96 14.97
N HIS A 26 18.83 -15.21 13.91
CA HIS A 26 19.42 -15.75 12.69
C HIS A 26 20.59 -14.87 12.26
N GLU A 27 21.78 -15.45 12.19
CA GLU A 27 22.98 -14.80 11.68
C GLU A 27 23.10 -14.97 10.15
N ASN A 28 23.77 -14.03 9.50
CA ASN A 28 24.13 -14.12 8.08
C ASN A 28 22.94 -14.29 7.12
N ILE A 29 21.85 -13.57 7.38
CA ILE A 29 20.69 -13.58 6.46
C ILE A 29 21.07 -12.87 5.16
N SER A 30 20.96 -13.56 4.04
CA SER A 30 21.18 -12.99 2.71
C SER A 30 19.86 -12.59 2.02
N ASN A 31 18.82 -13.40 2.20
CA ASN A 31 17.52 -13.17 1.57
C ASN A 31 16.42 -13.09 2.63
N PHE A 32 15.51 -12.17 2.44
CA PHE A 32 14.33 -11.96 3.27
C PHE A 32 13.08 -12.01 2.39
N TYR A 33 12.17 -12.93 2.69
CA TYR A 33 10.94 -13.12 1.94
C TYR A 33 9.75 -12.63 2.77
N ASP A 34 9.11 -11.57 2.33
CA ASP A 34 7.87 -11.06 2.92
C ASP A 34 6.69 -11.62 2.13
N LEU A 35 6.15 -12.75 2.59
CA LEU A 35 5.17 -13.54 1.83
C LEU A 35 3.78 -12.92 1.83
N PHE A 36 3.45 -12.11 2.82
CA PHE A 36 2.17 -11.44 2.97
C PHE A 36 2.43 -9.94 3.19
N GLY A 37 3.05 -9.32 2.17
CA GLY A 37 3.67 -8.01 2.31
C GLY A 37 2.72 -6.84 2.55
N GLY A 38 1.47 -6.94 2.11
CA GLY A 38 0.46 -5.88 2.29
C GLY A 38 0.97 -4.51 1.87
N GLY A 39 0.92 -3.54 2.78
CA GLY A 39 1.41 -2.18 2.56
C GLY A 39 2.93 -2.02 2.54
N ALA A 40 3.67 -3.12 2.53
CA ALA A 40 5.14 -3.18 2.42
C ALA A 40 5.92 -2.62 3.63
N SER A 41 5.29 -2.45 4.79
CA SER A 41 5.97 -1.87 5.97
C SER A 41 7.17 -2.67 6.42
N VAL A 42 7.07 -3.99 6.50
CA VAL A 42 8.18 -4.86 6.93
C VAL A 42 9.26 -4.89 5.85
N SER A 43 8.88 -5.08 4.59
CA SER A 43 9.81 -5.09 3.45
C SER A 43 10.64 -3.81 3.35
N LEU A 44 9.99 -2.65 3.47
CA LEU A 44 10.67 -1.36 3.37
C LEU A 44 11.62 -1.10 4.57
N ASN A 45 11.21 -1.50 5.78
CA ASN A 45 12.10 -1.43 6.94
C ASN A 45 13.30 -2.37 6.79
N ALA A 46 13.09 -3.57 6.22
CA ALA A 46 14.18 -4.50 5.95
C ALA A 46 15.18 -3.93 4.94
N LEU A 47 14.69 -3.33 3.85
CA LEU A 47 15.54 -2.66 2.86
C LEU A 47 16.35 -1.51 3.44
N LYS A 48 15.71 -0.69 4.28
CA LYS A 48 16.35 0.51 4.83
C LYS A 48 17.40 0.20 5.88
N ASN A 49 17.14 -0.77 6.76
CA ASN A 49 17.91 -0.95 7.99
C ASN A 49 18.79 -2.21 8.01
N TYR A 50 18.66 -3.08 7.00
CA TYR A 50 19.40 -4.34 6.93
C TYR A 50 19.96 -4.55 5.52
N LYS A 51 20.95 -5.44 5.41
CA LYS A 51 21.62 -5.78 4.14
C LYS A 51 21.00 -6.99 3.44
N PHE A 52 19.74 -7.28 3.72
CA PHE A 52 19.02 -8.38 3.07
C PHE A 52 18.69 -8.04 1.62
N LYS A 53 18.68 -9.05 0.76
CA LYS A 53 17.93 -8.98 -0.49
C LYS A 53 16.47 -9.25 -0.15
N VAL A 54 15.60 -8.27 -0.34
CA VAL A 54 14.19 -8.35 0.06
C VAL A 54 13.34 -8.79 -1.11
N HIS A 55 12.50 -9.80 -0.87
CA HIS A 55 11.53 -10.33 -1.81
C HIS A 55 10.12 -10.04 -1.26
N TYR A 56 9.42 -9.11 -1.89
CA TYR A 56 8.06 -8.72 -1.51
C TYR A 56 7.05 -9.54 -2.30
N ASN A 57 6.08 -10.11 -1.62
CA ASN A 57 4.95 -10.82 -2.22
C ASN A 57 3.63 -10.34 -1.63
N GLU A 58 2.68 -10.06 -2.49
CA GLU A 58 1.33 -9.66 -2.12
C GLU A 58 0.32 -10.28 -3.08
N LEU A 59 -0.69 -10.94 -2.54
CA LEU A 59 -1.73 -11.61 -3.33
C LEU A 59 -2.68 -10.63 -4.01
N ASN A 60 -2.96 -9.50 -3.38
CA ASN A 60 -3.82 -8.46 -3.96
C ASN A 60 -3.09 -7.75 -5.09
N SER A 61 -3.47 -8.06 -6.33
CA SER A 61 -2.81 -7.53 -7.53
C SER A 61 -2.87 -6.00 -7.64
N HIS A 62 -3.91 -5.38 -7.11
CA HIS A 62 -4.04 -3.91 -7.09
C HIS A 62 -2.98 -3.29 -6.18
N ILE A 63 -2.84 -3.80 -4.96
CA ILE A 63 -1.84 -3.33 -4.00
C ILE A 63 -0.43 -3.62 -4.50
N PHE A 64 -0.21 -4.81 -5.03
CA PHE A 64 1.09 -5.17 -5.64
C PHE A 64 1.47 -4.20 -6.76
N SER A 65 0.52 -3.88 -7.66
CA SER A 65 0.75 -2.96 -8.77
C SER A 65 1.11 -1.55 -8.28
N LEU A 66 0.46 -1.07 -7.22
CA LEU A 66 0.81 0.21 -6.61
C LEU A 66 2.24 0.20 -6.06
N ILE A 67 2.61 -0.82 -5.30
CA ILE A 67 3.96 -0.94 -4.74
C ILE A 67 5.01 -0.98 -5.86
N GLN A 68 4.77 -1.72 -6.93
CA GLN A 68 5.68 -1.77 -8.07
C GLN A 68 5.80 -0.42 -8.78
N TYR A 69 4.68 0.29 -8.93
CA TYR A 69 4.70 1.63 -9.52
C TYR A 69 5.54 2.60 -8.68
N LEU A 70 5.32 2.62 -7.37
CA LEU A 70 6.06 3.50 -6.45
C LEU A 70 7.56 3.19 -6.43
N LYS A 71 7.91 1.92 -6.55
CA LYS A 71 9.31 1.48 -6.62
C LYS A 71 10.00 1.95 -7.90
N ASN A 72 9.30 1.90 -9.04
CA ASN A 72 9.88 2.09 -10.36
C ASN A 72 9.79 3.52 -10.90
N ASN A 73 9.11 4.43 -10.21
CA ASN A 73 8.86 5.79 -10.67
C ASN A 73 9.30 6.82 -9.64
N LYS A 74 10.14 7.77 -10.06
CA LYS A 74 10.57 8.91 -9.21
C LYS A 74 9.54 10.03 -9.21
N ASN A 75 8.86 10.25 -10.33
CA ASN A 75 7.82 11.24 -10.50
C ASN A 75 6.48 10.55 -10.63
N PHE A 76 5.52 10.96 -9.81
CA PHE A 76 4.21 10.32 -9.78
C PHE A 76 3.25 10.96 -10.77
N ASP A 77 2.37 10.14 -11.34
CA ASP A 77 1.29 10.59 -12.22
C ASP A 77 0.42 11.66 -11.52
N GLU A 78 -0.10 12.61 -12.30
CA GLU A 78 -0.96 13.68 -11.78
C GLU A 78 -2.21 13.15 -11.07
N LYS A 79 -2.67 11.93 -11.40
CA LYS A 79 -3.83 11.29 -10.76
C LYS A 79 -3.66 11.10 -9.25
N PHE A 80 -2.44 11.04 -8.73
CA PHE A 80 -2.19 10.99 -7.29
C PHE A 80 -2.65 12.26 -6.56
N TYR A 81 -2.76 13.37 -7.26
CA TYR A 81 -3.08 14.68 -6.70
C TYR A 81 -4.50 15.14 -7.03
N LYS A 82 -5.26 14.32 -7.75
CA LYS A 82 -6.64 14.64 -8.13
C LYS A 82 -7.64 13.93 -7.24
N TRP A 83 -8.79 14.54 -7.11
CA TRP A 83 -9.94 13.94 -6.43
C TRP A 83 -10.38 12.68 -7.15
N ILE A 84 -10.68 11.63 -6.38
CA ILE A 84 -11.33 10.42 -6.89
C ILE A 84 -12.78 10.44 -6.40
N ASP A 85 -13.72 10.55 -7.32
CA ASP A 85 -15.14 10.51 -7.00
C ASP A 85 -15.62 9.08 -6.73
N ARG A 86 -16.83 8.98 -6.18
CA ARG A 86 -17.44 7.68 -5.82
C ARG A 86 -17.50 6.73 -7.01
N LYS A 87 -17.93 7.23 -8.17
CA LYS A 87 -18.05 6.41 -9.38
C LYS A 87 -16.69 5.87 -9.81
N THR A 88 -15.70 6.71 -9.91
CA THR A 88 -14.32 6.33 -10.26
C THR A 88 -13.76 5.35 -9.26
N PHE A 89 -13.97 5.59 -7.96
CA PHE A 89 -13.52 4.66 -6.92
C PHE A 89 -14.06 3.24 -7.16
N PHE A 90 -15.37 3.10 -7.33
CA PHE A 90 -15.96 1.76 -7.52
C PHE A 90 -15.56 1.13 -8.85
N GLU A 91 -15.37 1.91 -9.91
CA GLU A 91 -14.81 1.40 -11.17
C GLU A 91 -13.41 0.81 -10.95
N GLN A 92 -12.58 1.46 -10.15
CA GLN A 92 -11.22 1.02 -9.89
C GLN A 92 -11.18 -0.22 -8.98
N VAL A 93 -11.87 -0.21 -7.85
CA VAL A 93 -11.79 -1.31 -6.88
C VAL A 93 -12.50 -2.58 -7.36
N ASN A 94 -13.40 -2.48 -8.31
CA ASN A 94 -14.10 -3.62 -8.90
C ASN A 94 -13.37 -4.24 -10.11
N LYS A 95 -12.25 -3.71 -10.53
CA LYS A 95 -11.40 -4.35 -11.54
C LYS A 95 -10.99 -5.74 -11.12
N THR A 96 -10.89 -6.64 -12.09
CA THR A 96 -10.36 -8.00 -11.86
C THR A 96 -8.87 -7.94 -11.52
N ASN A 97 -8.31 -9.03 -11.02
CA ASN A 97 -6.86 -9.13 -10.78
C ASN A 97 -6.05 -8.93 -12.06
N GLU A 98 -6.58 -9.36 -13.21
CA GLU A 98 -5.92 -9.21 -14.51
C GLU A 98 -5.87 -7.75 -14.98
N ASP A 99 -6.92 -6.98 -14.66
CA ASP A 99 -7.02 -5.56 -15.01
C ASP A 99 -6.46 -4.62 -13.94
N ALA A 100 -6.00 -5.16 -12.83
CA ALA A 100 -5.45 -4.39 -11.73
C ALA A 100 -4.23 -3.58 -12.17
N ASP A 101 -4.18 -2.33 -11.71
CA ASP A 101 -3.07 -1.42 -11.98
C ASP A 101 -2.74 -0.58 -10.73
N TRP A 102 -1.73 0.28 -10.85
CA TRP A 102 -1.34 1.14 -9.75
C TRP A 102 -2.46 2.09 -9.32
N PHE A 103 -3.29 2.55 -10.26
CA PHE A 103 -4.38 3.47 -9.94
C PHE A 103 -5.48 2.79 -9.15
N SER A 104 -5.85 1.56 -9.49
CA SER A 104 -6.79 0.78 -8.69
C SER A 104 -6.22 0.49 -7.29
N GLY A 105 -4.94 0.20 -7.19
CA GLY A 105 -4.26 0.03 -5.90
C GLY A 105 -4.27 1.31 -5.07
N PHE A 106 -4.04 2.45 -5.68
CA PHE A 106 -4.10 3.76 -5.02
C PHE A 106 -5.51 4.07 -4.51
N ALA A 107 -6.53 3.84 -5.33
CA ALA A 107 -7.93 4.00 -4.91
C ALA A 107 -8.26 3.12 -3.70
N MET A 108 -7.91 1.84 -3.74
CA MET A 108 -8.14 0.91 -2.63
C MET A 108 -7.43 1.34 -1.35
N SER A 109 -6.17 1.75 -1.46
CA SER A 109 -5.33 2.05 -0.31
C SER A 109 -5.68 3.40 0.33
N CYS A 110 -5.84 4.43 -0.47
CA CYS A 110 -5.89 5.82 0.01
C CYS A 110 -7.29 6.42 -0.01
N TRP A 111 -8.23 5.89 -0.78
CA TRP A 111 -9.55 6.44 -0.97
C TRP A 111 -10.69 5.56 -0.42
N SER A 112 -10.35 4.55 0.37
CA SER A 112 -11.34 3.73 1.06
C SER A 112 -11.49 4.12 2.53
N PHE A 113 -12.70 3.98 3.04
CA PHE A 113 -13.02 4.27 4.44
C PHE A 113 -12.24 3.33 5.37
N GLY A 114 -11.47 3.92 6.28
CA GLY A 114 -10.64 3.13 7.20
C GLY A 114 -9.67 2.18 6.50
N ASN A 115 -9.31 2.46 5.26
CA ASN A 115 -8.43 1.62 4.42
C ASN A 115 -8.96 0.20 4.20
N ASN A 116 -10.30 0.04 4.22
CA ASN A 116 -10.94 -1.28 4.08
C ASN A 116 -10.95 -1.82 2.64
N GLN A 117 -10.52 -1.03 1.65
CA GLN A 117 -10.42 -1.40 0.24
C GLN A 117 -11.77 -1.64 -0.48
N LYS A 118 -12.89 -1.42 0.17
CA LYS A 118 -14.23 -1.75 -0.34
C LYS A 118 -15.19 -0.59 -0.35
N SER A 119 -15.17 0.24 0.67
CA SER A 119 -16.11 1.34 0.86
C SER A 119 -15.45 2.67 0.54
N TYR A 120 -16.15 3.54 -0.18
CA TYR A 120 -15.64 4.86 -0.51
C TYR A 120 -15.39 5.69 0.76
N LEU A 121 -14.36 6.53 0.73
CA LEU A 121 -13.88 7.32 1.86
C LEU A 121 -14.95 8.21 2.48
N TYR A 122 -15.79 8.84 1.66
CA TYR A 122 -16.81 9.79 2.12
C TYR A 122 -18.22 9.24 1.97
N GLY A 123 -19.08 9.51 2.95
CA GLY A 123 -20.52 9.25 2.84
C GLY A 123 -21.16 10.17 1.79
N GLU A 124 -22.27 9.74 1.22
CA GLU A 124 -22.97 10.49 0.17
C GLU A 124 -23.36 11.91 0.60
N ASN A 125 -23.74 12.09 1.86
CA ASN A 125 -24.20 13.37 2.39
C ASN A 125 -23.10 14.42 2.59
N ILE A 126 -21.84 14.01 2.60
CA ILE A 126 -20.71 14.91 2.89
C ILE A 126 -19.70 15.00 1.75
N GLU A 127 -19.87 14.21 0.71
CA GLU A 127 -18.91 14.11 -0.41
C GLU A 127 -18.74 15.45 -1.12
N GLU A 128 -19.85 16.13 -1.42
CA GLU A 128 -19.81 17.42 -2.12
C GLU A 128 -19.08 18.50 -1.31
N ASP A 129 -19.38 18.58 -0.02
CA ASP A 129 -18.71 19.54 0.87
C ASP A 129 -17.21 19.27 0.94
N LYS A 130 -16.82 18.00 1.01
CA LYS A 130 -15.41 17.60 1.02
C LYS A 130 -14.71 17.89 -0.29
N PHE A 131 -15.39 17.69 -1.40
CA PHE A 131 -14.86 18.02 -2.73
C PHE A 131 -14.57 19.52 -2.83
N HIS A 132 -15.48 20.39 -2.40
CA HIS A 132 -15.27 21.83 -2.43
C HIS A 132 -14.16 22.31 -1.47
N ALA A 133 -13.90 21.57 -0.40
CA ALA A 133 -12.82 21.88 0.55
C ALA A 133 -11.45 21.34 0.10
N HIS A 134 -11.43 20.45 -0.86
CA HIS A 134 -10.19 19.81 -1.37
C HIS A 134 -9.40 20.80 -2.21
#